data_159537e864d51796751e705a4fd1088c
#
_entry.id   159537e864d51796751e705a4fd1088c
#
_cell.length_a   1.000
_cell.length_b   1.000
_cell.length_c   1.000
_cell.angle_alpha   90.00
_cell.angle_beta   90.00
_cell.angle_gamma   90.00
#
_symmetry.space_group_name_H-M   'P 1'
#
loop_
_entity.id
_entity.type
_entity.pdbx_description
1 polymer ?
#
loop_
_entity_poly.entity_id
_entity_poly.type
_entity_poly.pdbx_seq_one_letter_code
_entity_poly.pdbx_strand_id
1 'polypeptide(L)'
;MFFLIGIGLKKENLTFEAQKKIKSCKKIFIDSYTSVFSEGKISELEKLLGKKIFCLQRTDLEENSMKFFAEAKKENIALLVFGNPLTATTHLSILSELKEKKTPFEVIAGISISNFVSYTGLQEYKFGKTVSVVFQRENYSPESFFDSIEKNKSIGLHTLCLLDLDVKEKKFMKINQAIELLEKIEGKRNSKIISESVLVGIARAGSDSMKIKAGNAGELKKFDFGSEPHSLIVCGNLSEDETEFMKIFGNWKGTKNKKISEDLNEISVKKNLVLKVQKYFSLTEKALNKIELKKDLTEKEKLIAEDFLSMAKNYFSDAKHFQKKNDLLNSLACLSYAHAWLDAGIRSGLFDGKEDDNLFTLK
;
A
#
# COMPACT_ATOMS: atom_id res chain seq x y z
N MET A 1 -15.35 -20.63 23.92
CA MET A 1 -14.78 -20.28 22.58
C MET A 1 -14.86 -18.78 22.38
N PHE A 2 -13.79 -18.19 21.82
CA PHE A 2 -13.73 -16.75 21.53
C PHE A 2 -14.03 -16.48 20.05
N PHE A 3 -14.92 -15.55 19.79
CA PHE A 3 -15.26 -15.12 18.42
C PHE A 3 -14.82 -13.67 18.22
N LEU A 4 -13.94 -13.43 17.25
CA LEU A 4 -13.58 -12.10 16.79
C LEU A 4 -14.40 -11.80 15.53
N ILE A 5 -15.35 -10.88 15.61
CA ILE A 5 -16.40 -10.73 14.60
C ILE A 5 -16.41 -9.32 14.02
N GLY A 6 -16.20 -9.22 12.71
CA GLY A 6 -16.45 -7.99 11.96
C GLY A 6 -17.95 -7.75 11.76
N ILE A 7 -18.42 -6.58 12.17
CA ILE A 7 -19.84 -6.21 12.08
C ILE A 7 -20.15 -5.30 10.89
N GLY A 8 -19.15 -5.03 10.05
CA GLY A 8 -19.34 -4.13 8.91
C GLY A 8 -19.37 -2.65 9.30
N LEU A 9 -19.79 -1.81 8.38
CA LEU A 9 -19.80 -0.35 8.53
C LEU A 9 -21.18 0.19 8.91
N LYS A 10 -22.23 -0.61 8.79
CA LYS A 10 -23.59 -0.37 9.31
C LYS A 10 -24.23 -1.70 9.69
N LYS A 11 -25.32 -1.68 10.45
CA LYS A 11 -25.98 -2.90 10.95
C LYS A 11 -26.43 -3.86 9.85
N GLU A 12 -26.79 -3.36 8.67
CA GLU A 12 -27.19 -4.15 7.50
C GLU A 12 -26.02 -4.89 6.85
N ASN A 13 -24.78 -4.52 7.18
CA ASN A 13 -23.58 -5.24 6.73
C ASN A 13 -23.26 -6.47 7.58
N LEU A 14 -24.01 -6.70 8.67
CA LEU A 14 -23.80 -7.87 9.51
C LEU A 14 -24.15 -9.14 8.74
N THR A 15 -23.16 -10.00 8.54
CA THR A 15 -23.36 -11.26 7.81
C THR A 15 -24.27 -12.21 8.59
N PHE A 16 -24.95 -13.10 7.87
CA PHE A 16 -25.78 -14.13 8.50
C PHE A 16 -24.96 -15.02 9.42
N GLU A 17 -23.73 -15.34 9.04
CA GLU A 17 -22.78 -16.08 9.87
C GLU A 17 -22.48 -15.34 11.17
N ALA A 18 -22.12 -14.06 11.09
CA ALA A 18 -21.87 -13.21 12.26
C ALA A 18 -23.08 -13.19 13.20
N GLN A 19 -24.29 -12.99 12.68
CA GLN A 19 -25.53 -13.04 13.50
C GLN A 19 -25.68 -14.37 14.23
N LYS A 20 -25.48 -15.49 13.54
CA LYS A 20 -25.61 -16.83 14.11
C LYS A 20 -24.59 -17.04 15.24
N LYS A 21 -23.34 -16.62 15.03
CA LYS A 21 -22.29 -16.75 16.05
C LYS A 21 -22.54 -15.84 17.24
N ILE A 22 -22.92 -14.58 17.02
CA ILE A 22 -23.24 -13.64 18.11
C ILE A 22 -24.39 -14.15 18.96
N LYS A 23 -25.46 -14.69 18.34
CA LYS A 23 -26.60 -15.27 19.06
C LYS A 23 -26.20 -16.46 19.94
N SER A 24 -25.19 -17.23 19.57
CA SER A 24 -24.68 -18.34 20.37
C SER A 24 -23.79 -17.91 21.53
N CYS A 25 -23.38 -16.64 21.60
CA CYS A 25 -22.49 -16.13 22.66
C CYS A 25 -23.31 -15.71 23.88
N LYS A 26 -22.73 -15.96 25.05
CA LYS A 26 -23.32 -15.53 26.35
C LYS A 26 -22.99 -14.08 26.65
N LYS A 27 -21.77 -13.64 26.34
CA LYS A 27 -21.31 -12.27 26.49
C LYS A 27 -20.85 -11.72 25.14
N ILE A 28 -21.18 -10.48 24.88
CA ILE A 28 -20.88 -9.79 23.64
C ILE A 28 -20.24 -8.45 24.01
N PHE A 29 -19.02 -8.27 23.56
CA PHE A 29 -18.24 -7.05 23.72
C PHE A 29 -18.08 -6.37 22.37
N ILE A 30 -17.86 -5.06 22.36
CA ILE A 30 -17.52 -4.30 21.17
C ILE A 30 -16.31 -3.40 21.43
N ASP A 31 -15.35 -3.43 20.50
CA ASP A 31 -14.30 -2.43 20.45
C ASP A 31 -14.92 -1.09 20.04
N SER A 32 -15.01 -0.17 20.98
CA SER A 32 -15.69 1.12 20.79
C SER A 32 -14.73 2.29 20.66
N TYR A 33 -13.43 2.04 20.49
CA TYR A 33 -12.41 3.10 20.44
C TYR A 33 -11.60 3.15 19.12
N THR A 34 -11.57 2.06 18.37
CA THR A 34 -10.79 2.02 17.10
C THR A 34 -11.57 2.54 15.90
N SER A 35 -12.90 2.48 15.93
CA SER A 35 -13.75 2.92 14.82
C SER A 35 -15.19 3.16 15.28
N VAL A 36 -16.02 3.60 14.35
CA VAL A 36 -17.47 3.81 14.54
C VAL A 36 -18.25 3.32 13.32
N PHE A 37 -19.54 3.13 13.45
CA PHE A 37 -20.43 2.93 12.31
C PHE A 37 -20.43 4.15 11.39
N SER A 38 -20.50 3.91 10.08
CA SER A 38 -20.82 4.94 9.09
C SER A 38 -22.26 5.44 9.25
N GLU A 39 -23.14 4.56 9.73
CA GLU A 39 -24.54 4.84 9.97
C GLU A 39 -25.11 3.91 11.03
N GLY A 40 -25.96 4.45 11.92
CA GLY A 40 -26.61 3.70 12.99
C GLY A 40 -25.90 3.77 14.33
N LYS A 41 -26.46 3.08 15.31
CA LYS A 41 -25.99 3.07 16.70
C LYS A 41 -25.86 1.64 17.22
N ILE A 42 -24.99 1.43 18.21
CA ILE A 42 -24.85 0.13 18.88
C ILE A 42 -26.19 -0.34 19.46
N SER A 43 -27.02 0.57 19.97
CA SER A 43 -28.35 0.25 20.49
C SER A 43 -29.32 -0.33 19.44
N GLU A 44 -29.14 -0.01 18.17
CA GLU A 44 -29.88 -0.61 17.08
C GLU A 44 -29.41 -2.03 16.79
N LEU A 45 -28.12 -2.26 16.91
CA LEU A 45 -27.54 -3.60 16.79
C LEU A 45 -28.01 -4.51 17.95
N GLU A 46 -28.07 -3.97 19.18
CA GLU A 46 -28.61 -4.67 20.34
C GLU A 46 -30.09 -5.11 20.11
N LYS A 47 -30.91 -4.21 19.57
CA LYS A 47 -32.30 -4.52 19.20
C LYS A 47 -32.36 -5.61 18.14
N LEU A 48 -31.56 -5.54 17.09
CA LEU A 48 -31.51 -6.53 16.02
C LEU A 48 -31.12 -7.93 16.53
N LEU A 49 -30.14 -7.97 17.44
CA LEU A 49 -29.62 -9.22 17.98
C LEU A 49 -30.39 -9.77 19.17
N GLY A 50 -31.23 -8.94 19.83
CA GLY A 50 -31.91 -9.26 21.07
C GLY A 50 -30.94 -9.50 22.24
N LYS A 51 -29.76 -8.87 22.23
CA LYS A 51 -28.68 -9.09 23.19
C LYS A 51 -28.02 -7.78 23.58
N LYS A 52 -27.56 -7.68 24.82
CA LYS A 52 -26.80 -6.54 25.32
C LYS A 52 -25.34 -6.63 24.86
N ILE A 53 -24.78 -5.50 24.46
CA ILE A 53 -23.41 -5.34 23.99
C ILE A 53 -22.66 -4.44 24.98
N PHE A 54 -21.50 -4.93 25.47
CA PHE A 54 -20.64 -4.19 26.41
C PHE A 54 -19.54 -3.47 25.64
N CYS A 55 -19.52 -2.13 25.72
CA CYS A 55 -18.47 -1.32 25.09
C CYS A 55 -17.16 -1.47 25.85
N LEU A 56 -16.09 -1.84 25.17
CA LEU A 56 -14.74 -1.91 25.71
C LEU A 56 -13.95 -0.66 25.32
N GLN A 57 -13.16 -0.20 26.29
CA GLN A 57 -12.18 0.85 26.08
C GLN A 57 -10.80 0.24 25.78
N ARG A 58 -9.87 1.07 25.33
CA ARG A 58 -8.51 0.66 24.99
C ARG A 58 -7.81 -0.11 26.11
N THR A 59 -7.92 0.40 27.34
CA THR A 59 -7.35 -0.23 28.55
C THR A 59 -7.92 -1.63 28.83
N ASP A 60 -9.19 -1.86 28.48
CA ASP A 60 -9.82 -3.16 28.68
C ASP A 60 -9.21 -4.24 27.79
N LEU A 61 -8.87 -3.90 26.53
CA LEU A 61 -8.29 -4.84 25.58
C LEU A 61 -6.76 -4.94 25.68
N GLU A 62 -6.06 -3.84 25.93
CA GLU A 62 -4.58 -3.84 25.98
C GLU A 62 -4.04 -4.28 27.35
N GLU A 63 -4.72 -3.96 28.47
CA GLU A 63 -4.21 -4.24 29.80
C GLU A 63 -4.98 -5.38 30.52
N ASN A 64 -6.26 -5.60 30.20
CA ASN A 64 -7.14 -6.53 30.89
C ASN A 64 -7.63 -7.70 30.02
N SER A 65 -7.02 -7.95 28.87
CA SER A 65 -7.38 -9.02 27.93
C SER A 65 -7.51 -10.41 28.59
N MET A 66 -6.71 -10.65 29.63
CA MET A 66 -6.67 -11.91 30.40
C MET A 66 -8.03 -12.35 30.97
N LYS A 67 -8.87 -11.41 31.40
CA LYS A 67 -10.21 -11.73 31.97
C LYS A 67 -11.11 -12.33 30.90
N PHE A 68 -11.11 -11.75 29.70
CA PHE A 68 -11.92 -12.23 28.57
C PHE A 68 -11.47 -13.61 28.09
N PHE A 69 -10.18 -13.91 28.09
CA PHE A 69 -9.67 -15.22 27.66
C PHE A 69 -10.01 -16.33 28.64
N ALA A 70 -9.97 -16.06 29.94
CA ALA A 70 -10.37 -17.01 30.98
C ALA A 70 -11.88 -17.37 30.85
N GLU A 71 -12.70 -16.40 30.54
CA GLU A 71 -14.13 -16.61 30.33
C GLU A 71 -14.40 -17.39 29.02
N ALA A 72 -13.64 -17.12 27.94
CA ALA A 72 -13.79 -17.81 26.66
C ALA A 72 -13.51 -19.32 26.73
N LYS A 73 -12.75 -19.79 27.72
CA LYS A 73 -12.57 -21.21 27.99
C LYS A 73 -13.84 -21.90 28.54
N LYS A 74 -14.71 -21.15 29.20
CA LYS A 74 -15.89 -21.68 29.88
C LYS A 74 -17.16 -21.52 29.05
N GLU A 75 -17.25 -20.45 28.30
CA GLU A 75 -18.45 -20.07 27.54
C GLU A 75 -18.09 -19.38 26.21
N ASN A 76 -19.07 -19.26 25.32
CA ASN A 76 -18.90 -18.53 24.07
C ASN A 76 -18.97 -17.02 24.31
N ILE A 77 -17.91 -16.30 23.84
CA ILE A 77 -17.77 -14.86 23.96
C ILE A 77 -17.48 -14.28 22.60
N ALA A 78 -18.11 -13.16 22.26
CA ALA A 78 -17.81 -12.41 21.06
C ALA A 78 -17.16 -11.06 21.37
N LEU A 79 -16.13 -10.71 20.61
CA LEU A 79 -15.62 -9.35 20.45
C LEU A 79 -16.01 -8.84 19.06
N LEU A 80 -16.88 -7.85 19.03
CA LEU A 80 -17.33 -7.20 17.82
C LEU A 80 -16.38 -6.07 17.45
N VAL A 81 -16.08 -5.94 16.16
CA VAL A 81 -15.19 -4.90 15.60
C VAL A 81 -15.90 -4.25 14.42
N PHE A 82 -15.91 -2.92 14.38
CA PHE A 82 -16.39 -2.20 13.21
C PHE A 82 -15.53 -2.52 11.98
N GLY A 83 -16.19 -2.73 10.84
CA GLY A 83 -15.50 -3.14 9.63
C GLY A 83 -15.10 -4.62 9.65
N ASN A 84 -13.88 -4.90 9.26
CA ASN A 84 -13.25 -6.23 9.26
C ASN A 84 -12.21 -6.32 10.38
N PRO A 85 -12.23 -7.35 11.23
CA PRO A 85 -11.42 -7.42 12.44
C PRO A 85 -9.92 -7.60 12.20
N LEU A 86 -9.51 -7.95 10.98
CA LEU A 86 -8.10 -8.12 10.62
C LEU A 86 -7.57 -7.05 9.63
N THR A 87 -8.40 -6.04 9.30
CA THR A 87 -8.01 -4.99 8.35
C THR A 87 -7.61 -3.73 9.11
N ALA A 88 -6.35 -3.30 8.95
CA ALA A 88 -5.79 -2.09 9.54
C ALA A 88 -6.02 -1.98 11.08
N THR A 89 -5.72 -3.06 11.79
CA THR A 89 -6.02 -3.21 13.21
C THR A 89 -4.90 -3.89 13.99
N THR A 90 -4.92 -3.74 15.31
CA THR A 90 -4.01 -4.42 16.25
C THR A 90 -4.57 -5.72 16.83
N HIS A 91 -5.78 -6.15 16.42
CA HIS A 91 -6.45 -7.35 16.98
C HIS A 91 -5.70 -8.67 16.76
N LEU A 92 -4.70 -8.69 15.86
CA LEU A 92 -3.82 -9.84 15.70
C LEU A 92 -3.08 -10.20 17.00
N SER A 93 -2.75 -9.24 17.84
CA SER A 93 -2.13 -9.50 19.15
C SER A 93 -3.05 -10.33 20.05
N ILE A 94 -4.35 -10.04 20.05
CA ILE A 94 -5.36 -10.80 20.79
C ILE A 94 -5.38 -12.27 20.33
N LEU A 95 -5.33 -12.52 19.01
CA LEU A 95 -5.31 -13.89 18.48
C LEU A 95 -4.03 -14.65 18.86
N SER A 96 -2.88 -13.96 18.88
CA SER A 96 -1.60 -14.53 19.33
C SER A 96 -1.67 -14.95 20.80
N GLU A 97 -2.20 -14.10 21.67
CA GLU A 97 -2.38 -14.42 23.09
C GLU A 97 -3.37 -15.58 23.32
N LEU A 98 -4.48 -15.61 22.57
CA LEU A 98 -5.45 -16.73 22.64
C LEU A 98 -4.80 -18.05 22.25
N LYS A 99 -3.94 -18.06 21.22
CA LYS A 99 -3.19 -19.22 20.76
C LYS A 99 -2.21 -19.70 21.84
N GLU A 100 -1.42 -18.80 22.42
CA GLU A 100 -0.47 -19.14 23.51
C GLU A 100 -1.18 -19.76 24.70
N LYS A 101 -2.36 -19.26 25.04
CA LYS A 101 -3.18 -19.76 26.16
C LYS A 101 -4.04 -20.97 25.82
N LYS A 102 -3.89 -21.52 24.60
CA LYS A 102 -4.67 -22.66 24.12
C LYS A 102 -6.19 -22.43 24.25
N THR A 103 -6.65 -21.20 24.02
CA THR A 103 -8.06 -20.83 24.02
C THR A 103 -8.57 -20.92 22.57
N PRO A 104 -9.57 -21.75 22.27
CA PRO A 104 -10.10 -21.87 20.93
C PRO A 104 -10.77 -20.58 20.48
N PHE A 105 -10.47 -20.14 19.25
CA PHE A 105 -11.05 -18.94 18.67
C PHE A 105 -11.44 -19.14 17.21
N GLU A 106 -12.34 -18.30 16.74
CA GLU A 106 -12.77 -18.21 15.35
C GLU A 106 -12.87 -16.73 14.95
N VAL A 107 -12.50 -16.42 13.71
CA VAL A 107 -12.59 -15.06 13.15
C VAL A 107 -13.64 -15.03 12.07
N ILE A 108 -14.58 -14.10 12.18
CA ILE A 108 -15.63 -13.89 11.20
C ILE A 108 -15.40 -12.55 10.51
N ALA A 109 -15.25 -12.57 9.19
CA ALA A 109 -14.99 -11.39 8.40
C ALA A 109 -16.21 -10.41 8.40
N GLY A 110 -15.91 -9.14 8.21
CA GLY A 110 -16.90 -8.08 8.01
C GLY A 110 -16.54 -7.20 6.83
N ILE A 111 -17.49 -6.43 6.34
CA ILE A 111 -17.29 -5.43 5.29
C ILE A 111 -16.54 -4.23 5.87
N SER A 112 -15.45 -3.81 5.23
CA SER A 112 -14.62 -2.68 5.66
C SER A 112 -14.54 -1.59 4.59
N ILE A 113 -13.88 -0.48 4.90
CA ILE A 113 -13.63 0.60 3.94
C ILE A 113 -12.90 0.10 2.67
N SER A 114 -12.07 -0.93 2.78
CA SER A 114 -11.36 -1.52 1.62
C SER A 114 -12.33 -2.02 0.53
N ASN A 115 -13.51 -2.50 0.91
CA ASN A 115 -14.52 -2.94 -0.05
C ASN A 115 -15.16 -1.77 -0.82
N PHE A 116 -15.04 -0.54 -0.31
CA PHE A 116 -15.62 0.65 -0.91
C PHE A 116 -14.65 1.46 -1.77
N VAL A 117 -13.37 1.07 -1.84
CA VAL A 117 -12.42 1.76 -2.75
C VAL A 117 -12.85 1.61 -4.21
N SER A 118 -13.39 0.46 -4.60
CA SER A 118 -13.88 0.21 -5.97
C SER A 118 -15.11 1.08 -6.33
N TYR A 119 -15.88 1.52 -5.34
CA TYR A 119 -17.02 2.46 -5.56
C TYR A 119 -16.57 3.86 -5.98
N THR A 120 -15.27 4.15 -5.92
CA THR A 120 -14.70 5.40 -6.40
C THR A 120 -14.41 5.39 -7.91
N GLY A 121 -14.45 4.21 -8.53
CA GLY A 121 -14.00 3.96 -9.89
C GLY A 121 -12.53 3.53 -10.01
N LEU A 122 -11.82 3.43 -8.87
CA LEU A 122 -10.43 2.98 -8.83
C LEU A 122 -10.34 1.45 -8.72
N GLN A 123 -9.34 0.86 -9.33
CA GLN A 123 -9.11 -0.57 -9.36
C GLN A 123 -8.38 -1.03 -8.09
N GLU A 124 -8.96 -1.96 -7.33
CA GLU A 124 -8.46 -2.41 -6.02
C GLU A 124 -7.00 -2.93 -6.10
N TYR A 125 -6.66 -3.67 -7.16
CA TYR A 125 -5.31 -4.23 -7.35
C TYR A 125 -4.22 -3.18 -7.63
N LYS A 126 -4.58 -1.91 -7.83
CA LYS A 126 -3.64 -0.79 -7.99
C LYS A 126 -3.39 -0.02 -6.68
N PHE A 127 -3.87 -0.52 -5.55
CA PHE A 127 -3.58 0.07 -4.26
C PHE A 127 -2.27 -0.49 -3.69
N GLY A 128 -1.42 0.42 -3.21
CA GLY A 128 -0.22 0.10 -2.45
C GLY A 128 -0.51 0.02 -0.94
N LYS A 129 0.51 0.30 -0.13
CA LYS A 129 0.39 0.29 1.32
C LYS A 129 -0.65 1.29 1.80
N THR A 130 -1.68 0.81 2.51
CA THR A 130 -2.63 1.65 3.25
C THR A 130 -1.92 2.34 4.41
N VAL A 131 -2.26 3.60 4.68
CA VAL A 131 -1.66 4.41 5.74
C VAL A 131 -2.72 4.99 6.66
N SER A 132 -2.32 5.32 7.90
CA SER A 132 -3.14 6.11 8.83
C SER A 132 -2.58 7.53 8.91
N VAL A 133 -3.37 8.51 8.53
CA VAL A 133 -3.05 9.95 8.68
C VAL A 133 -3.50 10.36 10.07
N VAL A 134 -2.53 10.65 10.96
CA VAL A 134 -2.80 10.90 12.37
C VAL A 134 -2.74 12.38 12.72
N PHE A 135 -3.49 12.78 13.75
CA PHE A 135 -3.43 14.13 14.30
C PHE A 135 -2.02 14.45 14.79
N GLN A 136 -1.51 15.60 14.41
CA GLN A 136 -0.26 16.14 14.95
C GLN A 136 -0.49 16.65 16.37
N ARG A 137 0.41 16.30 17.28
CA ARG A 137 0.43 16.75 18.69
C ARG A 137 1.79 17.34 19.00
N GLU A 138 1.90 18.13 20.07
CA GLU A 138 3.11 18.87 20.41
C GLU A 138 4.38 17.98 20.48
N ASN A 139 4.26 16.76 21.02
CA ASN A 139 5.37 15.81 21.14
C ASN A 139 5.23 14.57 20.23
N TYR A 140 4.28 14.58 19.28
CA TYR A 140 4.03 13.44 18.39
C TYR A 140 3.55 13.92 17.02
N SER A 141 4.48 14.02 16.09
CA SER A 141 4.24 14.53 14.74
C SER A 141 4.85 13.59 13.68
N PRO A 142 4.37 12.33 13.58
CA PRO A 142 4.90 11.39 12.60
C PRO A 142 4.57 11.83 11.18
N GLU A 143 5.51 11.61 10.27
CA GLU A 143 5.34 11.85 8.83
C GLU A 143 5.51 10.56 7.99
N SER A 144 5.67 9.39 8.62
CA SER A 144 5.91 8.11 7.94
C SER A 144 4.77 7.67 6.99
N PHE A 145 3.55 8.15 7.23
CA PHE A 145 2.44 7.96 6.30
C PHE A 145 2.70 8.69 4.97
N PHE A 146 3.33 9.87 5.01
CA PHE A 146 3.68 10.62 3.81
C PHE A 146 4.77 9.90 3.01
N ASP A 147 5.80 9.32 3.68
CA ASP A 147 6.82 8.49 3.01
C ASP A 147 6.19 7.32 2.25
N SER A 148 5.14 6.71 2.83
CA SER A 148 4.43 5.61 2.19
C SER A 148 3.60 6.09 0.99
N ILE A 149 2.99 7.27 1.07
CA ILE A 149 2.28 7.90 -0.07
C ILE A 149 3.26 8.19 -1.21
N GLU A 150 4.41 8.81 -0.92
CA GLU A 150 5.47 9.07 -1.90
C GLU A 150 5.93 7.77 -2.58
N LYS A 151 6.19 6.73 -1.78
CA LYS A 151 6.63 5.43 -2.28
C LYS A 151 5.58 4.77 -3.17
N ASN A 152 4.32 4.73 -2.76
CA ASN A 152 3.25 4.18 -3.58
C ASN A 152 3.13 4.95 -4.90
N LYS A 153 3.12 6.28 -4.84
CA LYS A 153 2.99 7.13 -6.02
C LYS A 153 4.17 6.97 -6.99
N SER A 154 5.39 6.81 -6.47
CA SER A 154 6.60 6.63 -7.31
C SER A 154 6.56 5.38 -8.19
N ILE A 155 5.74 4.40 -7.83
CA ILE A 155 5.50 3.16 -8.59
C ILE A 155 4.09 3.11 -9.20
N GLY A 156 3.37 4.24 -9.22
CA GLY A 156 2.06 4.40 -9.85
C GLY A 156 0.87 3.85 -9.07
N LEU A 157 1.04 3.47 -7.81
CA LEU A 157 -0.03 2.90 -6.97
C LEU A 157 -0.81 3.98 -6.21
N HIS A 158 -2.11 3.72 -6.00
CA HIS A 158 -2.98 4.52 -5.16
C HIS A 158 -2.69 4.27 -3.68
N THR A 159 -2.97 5.25 -2.83
CA THR A 159 -2.85 5.12 -1.37
C THR A 159 -4.18 5.37 -0.71
N LEU A 160 -4.71 4.36 -0.01
CA LEU A 160 -5.83 4.55 0.91
C LEU A 160 -5.29 5.15 2.23
N CYS A 161 -5.78 6.32 2.57
CA CYS A 161 -5.48 7.04 3.81
C CYS A 161 -6.65 6.91 4.76
N LEU A 162 -6.48 6.14 5.83
CA LEU A 162 -7.39 6.08 6.96
C LEU A 162 -7.15 7.31 7.82
N LEU A 163 -8.22 8.04 8.12
CA LEU A 163 -8.14 9.29 8.88
C LEU A 163 -8.33 9.02 10.37
N ASP A 164 -7.47 9.64 11.17
CA ASP A 164 -7.42 9.47 12.63
C ASP A 164 -8.74 9.84 13.30
N LEU A 165 -9.03 9.14 14.37
CA LEU A 165 -10.20 9.39 15.21
C LEU A 165 -9.90 9.16 16.68
N ASP A 166 -10.50 9.98 17.52
CA ASP A 166 -10.54 9.81 18.97
C ASP A 166 -12.00 9.80 19.42
N VAL A 167 -12.53 8.61 19.68
CA VAL A 167 -13.97 8.45 20.03
C VAL A 167 -14.26 9.07 21.39
N LYS A 168 -13.30 9.05 22.33
CA LYS A 168 -13.44 9.67 23.66
C LYS A 168 -13.63 11.18 23.57
N GLU A 169 -12.73 11.80 22.80
CA GLU A 169 -12.72 13.25 22.59
C GLU A 169 -13.74 13.68 21.51
N LYS A 170 -14.44 12.72 20.90
CA LYS A 170 -15.32 12.95 19.73
C LYS A 170 -14.62 13.73 18.62
N LYS A 171 -13.35 13.46 18.43
CA LYS A 171 -12.50 14.12 17.44
C LYS A 171 -12.26 13.17 16.28
N PHE A 172 -12.79 13.53 15.13
CA PHE A 172 -12.66 12.76 13.89
C PHE A 172 -11.99 13.64 12.84
N MET A 173 -10.92 13.14 12.23
CA MET A 173 -10.23 13.88 11.20
C MET A 173 -11.09 13.93 9.94
N LYS A 174 -11.33 15.14 9.44
CA LYS A 174 -12.06 15.39 8.19
C LYS A 174 -11.11 15.38 7.00
N ILE A 175 -11.64 15.12 5.81
CA ILE A 175 -10.86 15.10 4.56
C ILE A 175 -10.11 16.41 4.34
N ASN A 176 -10.74 17.58 4.59
CA ASN A 176 -10.06 18.86 4.44
C ASN A 176 -8.87 19.02 5.38
N GLN A 177 -9.00 18.61 6.65
CA GLN A 177 -7.91 18.62 7.63
C GLN A 177 -6.75 17.70 7.23
N ALA A 178 -7.07 16.50 6.71
CA ALA A 178 -6.07 15.58 6.20
C ALA A 178 -5.31 16.18 5.01
N ILE A 179 -6.02 16.81 4.07
CA ILE A 179 -5.40 17.46 2.90
C ILE A 179 -4.50 18.62 3.37
N GLU A 180 -4.96 19.47 4.28
CA GLU A 180 -4.16 20.59 4.82
C GLU A 180 -2.87 20.09 5.50
N LEU A 181 -2.95 18.99 6.26
CA LEU A 181 -1.79 18.36 6.87
C LEU A 181 -0.81 17.82 5.82
N LEU A 182 -1.32 17.13 4.80
CA LEU A 182 -0.50 16.59 3.72
C LEU A 182 0.17 17.71 2.90
N GLU A 183 -0.54 18.79 2.57
CA GLU A 183 0.02 19.96 1.89
C GLU A 183 1.10 20.65 2.74
N LYS A 184 0.92 20.73 4.07
CA LYS A 184 1.93 21.29 4.98
C LYS A 184 3.22 20.45 4.97
N ILE A 185 3.11 19.13 4.95
CA ILE A 185 4.27 18.22 4.88
C ILE A 185 4.93 18.33 3.50
N GLU A 186 4.13 18.35 2.42
CA GLU A 186 4.59 18.56 1.06
C GLU A 186 5.44 19.81 0.92
N GLY A 187 4.96 20.95 1.47
CA GLY A 187 5.68 22.22 1.47
C GLY A 187 7.03 22.15 2.18
N LYS A 188 7.12 21.46 3.33
CA LYS A 188 8.38 21.25 4.04
C LYS A 188 9.40 20.42 3.24
N ARG A 189 8.90 19.47 2.45
CA ARG A 189 9.72 18.54 1.67
C ARG A 189 10.03 19.02 0.26
N ASN A 190 9.47 20.17 -0.14
CA ASN A 190 9.53 20.70 -1.51
C ASN A 190 9.11 19.63 -2.56
N SER A 191 8.14 18.80 -2.20
CA SER A 191 7.55 17.81 -3.11
C SER A 191 6.28 18.37 -3.76
N LYS A 192 5.73 17.65 -4.73
CA LYS A 192 4.48 18.02 -5.42
C LYS A 192 3.48 16.86 -5.46
N ILE A 193 3.56 15.99 -4.48
CA ILE A 193 2.82 14.74 -4.42
C ILE A 193 1.32 14.96 -4.29
N ILE A 194 0.91 15.90 -3.45
CA ILE A 194 -0.50 16.19 -3.17
C ILE A 194 -1.05 17.21 -4.16
N SER A 195 -0.30 18.27 -4.41
CA SER A 195 -0.69 19.36 -5.32
C SER A 195 -0.90 18.90 -6.77
N GLU A 196 -0.15 17.89 -7.22
CA GLU A 196 -0.26 17.32 -8.58
C GLU A 196 -1.07 16.00 -8.62
N SER A 197 -1.67 15.58 -7.51
CA SER A 197 -2.48 14.35 -7.50
C SER A 197 -3.96 14.64 -7.69
N VAL A 198 -4.64 13.68 -8.31
CA VAL A 198 -6.07 13.52 -8.12
C VAL A 198 -6.29 12.87 -6.76
N LEU A 199 -7.20 13.41 -5.98
CA LEU A 199 -7.58 12.92 -4.67
C LEU A 199 -9.03 12.43 -4.71
N VAL A 200 -9.37 11.43 -3.91
CA VAL A 200 -10.76 10.98 -3.74
C VAL A 200 -11.12 10.95 -2.26
N GLY A 201 -12.12 11.72 -1.90
CA GLY A 201 -12.70 11.68 -0.56
C GLY A 201 -13.89 10.71 -0.51
N ILE A 202 -13.94 9.92 0.55
CA ILE A 202 -15.05 9.02 0.87
C ILE A 202 -15.56 9.37 2.27
N ALA A 203 -16.82 9.69 2.39
CA ALA A 203 -17.45 9.91 3.68
C ALA A 203 -18.55 8.87 3.90
N ARG A 204 -18.64 8.32 5.12
CA ARG A 204 -19.65 7.35 5.55
C ARG A 204 -19.79 6.18 4.58
N ALA A 205 -18.67 5.56 4.25
CA ALA A 205 -18.62 4.42 3.35
C ALA A 205 -19.67 3.35 3.73
N GLY A 206 -20.41 2.87 2.72
CA GLY A 206 -21.43 1.83 2.90
C GLY A 206 -22.75 2.28 3.52
N SER A 207 -22.91 3.55 3.88
CA SER A 207 -24.18 4.10 4.36
C SER A 207 -25.05 4.64 3.22
N ASP A 208 -26.31 4.90 3.48
CA ASP A 208 -27.23 5.52 2.51
C ASP A 208 -26.85 6.99 2.26
N SER A 209 -26.15 7.61 3.20
CA SER A 209 -25.61 8.97 3.10
C SER A 209 -24.16 9.04 2.60
N MET A 210 -23.63 7.95 2.05
CA MET A 210 -22.27 7.90 1.53
C MET A 210 -22.05 9.00 0.48
N LYS A 211 -20.94 9.75 0.63
CA LYS A 211 -20.50 10.72 -0.38
C LYS A 211 -19.12 10.35 -0.90
N ILE A 212 -18.97 10.37 -2.21
CA ILE A 212 -17.70 10.21 -2.90
C ILE A 212 -17.47 11.44 -3.77
N LYS A 213 -16.27 12.01 -3.69
CA LYS A 213 -15.86 13.13 -4.53
C LYS A 213 -14.41 12.99 -4.93
N ALA A 214 -14.16 12.98 -6.23
CA ALA A 214 -12.82 13.07 -6.80
C ALA A 214 -12.54 14.47 -7.32
N GLY A 215 -11.27 14.90 -7.24
CA GLY A 215 -10.83 16.21 -7.69
C GLY A 215 -9.42 16.55 -7.21
N ASN A 216 -8.99 17.79 -7.40
CA ASN A 216 -7.76 18.28 -6.80
C ASN A 216 -7.97 18.66 -5.33
N ALA A 217 -6.87 18.94 -4.62
CA ALA A 217 -6.90 19.30 -3.20
C ALA A 217 -7.82 20.49 -2.92
N GLY A 218 -7.78 21.53 -3.76
CA GLY A 218 -8.61 22.73 -3.61
C GLY A 218 -10.11 22.46 -3.78
N GLU A 219 -10.48 21.55 -4.68
CA GLU A 219 -11.88 21.12 -4.89
C GLU A 219 -12.40 20.31 -3.71
N LEU A 220 -11.61 19.37 -3.21
CA LEU A 220 -12.02 18.53 -2.08
C LEU A 220 -12.12 19.32 -0.77
N LYS A 221 -11.24 20.28 -0.52
CA LYS A 221 -11.31 21.15 0.67
C LYS A 221 -12.58 22.00 0.71
N LYS A 222 -13.14 22.34 -0.42
CA LYS A 222 -14.38 23.13 -0.54
C LYS A 222 -15.65 22.28 -0.55
N PHE A 223 -15.53 20.97 -0.76
CA PHE A 223 -16.68 20.08 -0.86
C PHE A 223 -17.18 19.71 0.54
N ASP A 224 -18.51 19.81 0.75
CA ASP A 224 -19.12 19.37 1.99
C ASP A 224 -19.34 17.85 1.99
N PHE A 225 -18.44 17.15 2.65
CA PHE A 225 -18.57 15.71 2.88
C PHE A 225 -19.60 15.35 3.96
N GLY A 226 -20.03 16.30 4.78
CA GLY A 226 -20.95 16.08 5.91
C GLY A 226 -20.26 15.47 7.12
N SER A 227 -21.00 14.63 7.86
CA SER A 227 -20.49 13.95 9.06
C SER A 227 -19.50 12.84 8.75
N GLU A 228 -18.72 12.48 9.73
CA GLU A 228 -17.73 11.40 9.70
C GLU A 228 -18.39 10.00 9.81
N PRO A 229 -17.67 8.88 9.60
CA PRO A 229 -16.22 8.78 9.34
C PRO A 229 -15.85 9.12 7.90
N HIS A 230 -14.62 9.62 7.74
CA HIS A 230 -14.05 9.98 6.45
C HIS A 230 -12.80 9.14 6.13
N SER A 231 -12.53 8.96 4.84
CA SER A 231 -11.29 8.40 4.31
C SER A 231 -10.86 9.19 3.07
N LEU A 232 -9.57 9.20 2.78
CA LEU A 232 -8.99 9.89 1.65
C LEU A 232 -8.18 8.91 0.81
N ILE A 233 -8.23 9.03 -0.51
CA ILE A 233 -7.34 8.30 -1.41
C ILE A 233 -6.47 9.32 -2.13
N VAL A 234 -5.17 9.09 -2.13
CA VAL A 234 -4.22 9.78 -3.00
C VAL A 234 -3.99 8.89 -4.20
N CYS A 235 -4.40 9.35 -5.38
CA CYS A 235 -4.28 8.56 -6.59
C CYS A 235 -2.83 8.49 -7.08
N GLY A 236 -2.42 7.30 -7.49
CA GLY A 236 -1.24 7.07 -8.31
C GLY A 236 -1.52 7.36 -9.78
N ASN A 237 -1.00 6.50 -10.66
CA ASN A 237 -1.25 6.61 -12.09
C ASN A 237 -2.65 6.08 -12.44
N LEU A 238 -3.48 6.93 -13.00
CA LEU A 238 -4.83 6.55 -13.44
C LEU A 238 -4.78 5.87 -14.82
N SER A 239 -5.49 4.76 -14.98
CA SER A 239 -5.78 4.18 -16.29
C SER A 239 -6.92 4.94 -16.98
N GLU A 240 -7.14 4.66 -18.26
CA GLU A 240 -8.27 5.23 -19.00
C GLU A 240 -9.61 4.82 -18.38
N ASP A 241 -9.76 3.54 -18.05
CA ASP A 241 -10.96 3.01 -17.38
C ASP A 241 -11.22 3.69 -16.04
N GLU A 242 -10.20 3.84 -15.18
CA GLU A 242 -10.33 4.53 -13.90
C GLU A 242 -10.74 6.00 -14.09
N THR A 243 -10.17 6.64 -15.11
CA THR A 243 -10.54 8.01 -15.48
C THR A 243 -12.01 8.13 -15.84
N GLU A 244 -12.55 7.16 -16.58
CA GLU A 244 -13.96 7.12 -16.96
C GLU A 244 -14.87 6.76 -15.79
N PHE A 245 -14.54 5.73 -15.03
CA PHE A 245 -15.32 5.31 -13.88
C PHE A 245 -15.35 6.37 -12.76
N MET A 246 -14.26 7.10 -12.55
CA MET A 246 -14.24 8.22 -11.60
C MET A 246 -15.17 9.37 -11.99
N LYS A 247 -15.45 9.58 -13.29
CA LYS A 247 -16.48 10.53 -13.72
C LYS A 247 -17.86 10.08 -13.31
N ILE A 248 -18.14 8.76 -13.35
CA ILE A 248 -19.43 8.18 -13.01
C ILE A 248 -19.58 8.12 -11.49
N PHE A 249 -18.64 7.51 -10.79
CA PHE A 249 -18.76 7.18 -9.36
C PHE A 249 -18.13 8.24 -8.45
N GLY A 250 -17.05 8.88 -8.87
CA GLY A 250 -16.31 9.89 -8.10
C GLY A 250 -16.82 11.32 -8.30
N ASN A 251 -17.86 11.53 -9.10
CA ASN A 251 -18.36 12.87 -9.48
C ASN A 251 -17.19 13.78 -9.94
N TRP A 252 -16.28 13.22 -10.72
CA TRP A 252 -15.08 13.89 -11.19
C TRP A 252 -15.35 14.59 -12.53
N LYS A 253 -15.00 15.85 -12.62
CA LYS A 253 -15.18 16.64 -13.86
C LYS A 253 -14.02 16.48 -14.85
N GLY A 254 -13.02 15.65 -14.51
CA GLY A 254 -11.77 15.56 -15.25
C GLY A 254 -10.81 16.71 -14.95
N THR A 255 -9.53 16.50 -15.20
CA THR A 255 -8.58 17.61 -15.22
C THR A 255 -8.63 18.27 -16.58
N LYS A 256 -8.63 19.60 -16.65
CA LYS A 256 -8.50 20.36 -17.90
C LYS A 256 -7.14 20.13 -18.61
N ASN A 257 -6.20 19.45 -17.96
CA ASN A 257 -4.86 19.16 -18.44
C ASN A 257 -4.68 17.67 -18.72
N LYS A 258 -5.01 17.23 -19.92
CA LYS A 258 -4.66 15.91 -20.47
C LYS A 258 -3.13 15.63 -20.48
N LYS A 259 -2.31 16.69 -20.35
CA LYS A 259 -0.84 16.60 -20.36
C LYS A 259 -0.21 16.06 -19.08
N ILE A 260 -0.84 16.24 -17.91
CA ILE A 260 -0.19 15.91 -16.62
C ILE A 260 -0.06 14.39 -16.41
N SER A 261 -1.03 13.58 -16.87
CA SER A 261 -1.00 12.13 -16.70
C SER A 261 0.00 11.44 -17.66
N GLU A 262 0.17 11.96 -18.87
CA GLU A 262 1.15 11.45 -19.85
C GLU A 262 2.57 11.85 -19.43
N ASP A 263 2.81 13.10 -19.02
CA ASP A 263 4.11 13.60 -18.55
C ASP A 263 4.60 12.90 -17.28
N LEU A 264 3.72 12.62 -16.28
CA LEU A 264 4.09 11.93 -15.04
C LEU A 264 4.41 10.44 -15.25
N ASN A 265 3.69 9.77 -16.14
CA ASN A 265 4.01 8.40 -16.55
C ASN A 265 5.36 8.35 -17.28
N GLU A 266 5.60 9.26 -18.22
CA GLU A 266 6.87 9.37 -18.92
C GLU A 266 8.03 9.70 -17.95
N ILE A 267 7.84 10.63 -17.03
CA ILE A 267 8.86 11.02 -16.04
C ILE A 267 9.17 9.86 -15.09
N SER A 268 8.17 9.13 -14.61
CA SER A 268 8.37 7.97 -13.71
C SER A 268 9.08 6.81 -14.43
N VAL A 269 8.64 6.47 -15.64
CA VAL A 269 9.27 5.43 -16.47
C VAL A 269 10.70 5.84 -16.82
N LYS A 270 10.92 7.09 -17.20
CA LYS A 270 12.25 7.61 -17.54
C LYS A 270 13.20 7.62 -16.34
N LYS A 271 12.72 8.03 -15.14
CA LYS A 271 13.51 7.99 -13.89
C LYS A 271 13.91 6.56 -13.51
N ASN A 272 12.98 5.61 -13.59
CA ASN A 272 13.26 4.20 -13.32
C ASN A 272 14.24 3.61 -14.34
N LEU A 273 14.11 3.99 -15.61
CA LEU A 273 15.03 3.57 -16.66
C LEU A 273 16.44 4.14 -16.44
N VAL A 274 16.57 5.41 -16.05
CA VAL A 274 17.86 6.04 -15.70
C VAL A 274 18.55 5.26 -14.58
N LEU A 275 17.84 4.97 -13.48
CA LEU A 275 18.40 4.22 -12.35
C LEU A 275 18.83 2.81 -12.75
N LYS A 276 18.03 2.15 -13.62
CA LYS A 276 18.35 0.83 -14.12
C LYS A 276 19.58 0.84 -15.00
N VAL A 277 19.71 1.79 -15.92
CA VAL A 277 20.88 1.97 -16.78
C VAL A 277 22.13 2.24 -15.93
N GLN A 278 22.06 3.12 -14.94
CA GLN A 278 23.18 3.40 -14.03
C GLN A 278 23.64 2.15 -13.27
N LYS A 279 22.68 1.35 -12.76
CA LYS A 279 23.00 0.08 -12.10
C LYS A 279 23.73 -0.88 -13.03
N TYR A 280 23.23 -1.06 -14.25
CA TYR A 280 23.86 -1.97 -15.22
C TYR A 280 25.22 -1.46 -15.71
N PHE A 281 25.41 -0.15 -15.86
CA PHE A 281 26.75 0.41 -16.12
C PHE A 281 27.74 0.00 -15.04
N SER A 282 27.39 0.22 -13.77
CA SER A 282 28.26 -0.15 -12.65
C SER A 282 28.59 -1.64 -12.61
N LEU A 283 27.60 -2.50 -12.86
CA LEU A 283 27.80 -3.95 -12.87
C LEU A 283 28.71 -4.38 -14.02
N THR A 284 28.44 -3.93 -15.26
CA THR A 284 29.22 -4.31 -16.44
C THR A 284 30.66 -3.76 -16.38
N GLU A 285 30.84 -2.54 -15.87
CA GLU A 285 32.18 -1.96 -15.67
C GLU A 285 33.00 -2.77 -14.66
N LYS A 286 32.41 -3.15 -13.53
CA LYS A 286 33.05 -4.02 -12.54
C LYS A 286 33.38 -5.39 -13.11
N ALA A 287 32.48 -5.96 -13.92
CA ALA A 287 32.70 -7.23 -14.57
C ALA A 287 33.86 -7.18 -15.56
N LEU A 288 33.91 -6.15 -16.42
CA LEU A 288 35.02 -5.93 -17.37
C LEU A 288 36.40 -5.72 -16.68
N ASN A 289 36.42 -5.10 -15.50
CA ASN A 289 37.63 -4.87 -14.74
C ASN A 289 38.09 -6.12 -13.95
N LYS A 290 37.21 -7.05 -13.67
CA LYS A 290 37.50 -8.24 -12.85
C LYS A 290 37.83 -9.47 -13.68
N ILE A 291 37.33 -9.56 -14.90
CA ILE A 291 37.43 -10.74 -15.74
C ILE A 291 38.87 -10.92 -16.26
N GLU A 292 39.37 -12.15 -16.25
CA GLU A 292 40.72 -12.53 -16.77
C GLU A 292 40.55 -13.73 -17.72
N LEU A 293 41.41 -13.83 -18.73
CA LEU A 293 41.52 -15.02 -19.55
C LEU A 293 42.09 -16.17 -18.72
N LYS A 294 41.56 -17.40 -18.88
CA LYS A 294 42.18 -18.57 -18.24
C LYS A 294 43.57 -18.85 -18.79
N LYS A 295 44.46 -19.38 -17.94
CA LYS A 295 45.88 -19.58 -18.28
C LYS A 295 46.10 -20.76 -19.21
N ASP A 296 45.24 -21.77 -19.16
CA ASP A 296 45.43 -23.06 -19.85
C ASP A 296 44.61 -23.14 -21.17
N LEU A 297 44.48 -22.03 -21.89
CA LEU A 297 43.77 -21.98 -23.17
C LEU A 297 44.70 -22.36 -24.32
N THR A 298 44.18 -23.13 -25.28
CA THR A 298 44.82 -23.34 -26.57
C THR A 298 44.86 -22.04 -27.38
N GLU A 299 45.73 -21.95 -28.39
CA GLU A 299 45.82 -20.76 -29.25
C GLU A 299 44.47 -20.42 -29.90
N LYS A 300 43.69 -21.42 -30.31
CA LYS A 300 42.36 -21.21 -30.88
C LYS A 300 41.36 -20.65 -29.84
N GLU A 301 41.40 -21.15 -28.62
CA GLU A 301 40.54 -20.65 -27.53
C GLU A 301 40.91 -19.26 -27.09
N LYS A 302 42.20 -18.89 -27.11
CA LYS A 302 42.64 -17.51 -26.85
C LYS A 302 42.05 -16.54 -27.86
N LEU A 303 42.10 -16.86 -29.13
CA LEU A 303 41.53 -16.03 -30.18
C LEU A 303 40.02 -15.81 -29.98
N ILE A 304 39.29 -16.87 -29.61
CA ILE A 304 37.85 -16.77 -29.29
C ILE A 304 37.62 -15.92 -28.04
N ALA A 305 38.41 -16.10 -26.98
CA ALA A 305 38.32 -15.33 -25.77
C ALA A 305 38.58 -13.83 -26.00
N GLU A 306 39.60 -13.51 -26.80
CA GLU A 306 39.93 -12.13 -27.18
C GLU A 306 38.80 -11.48 -27.99
N ASP A 307 38.15 -12.24 -28.90
CA ASP A 307 36.99 -11.77 -29.65
C ASP A 307 35.81 -11.49 -28.73
N PHE A 308 35.46 -12.41 -27.82
CA PHE A 308 34.39 -12.22 -26.83
C PHE A 308 34.64 -10.99 -25.94
N LEU A 309 35.89 -10.79 -25.49
CA LEU A 309 36.24 -9.63 -24.67
C LEU A 309 36.16 -8.33 -25.48
N SER A 310 36.58 -8.38 -26.76
CA SER A 310 36.47 -7.25 -27.69
C SER A 310 35.00 -6.87 -27.91
N MET A 311 34.14 -7.86 -28.17
CA MET A 311 32.69 -7.63 -28.32
C MET A 311 32.07 -7.02 -27.07
N ALA A 312 32.40 -7.53 -25.87
CA ALA A 312 31.93 -6.97 -24.62
C ALA A 312 32.35 -5.49 -24.44
N LYS A 313 33.59 -5.16 -24.74
CA LYS A 313 34.15 -3.78 -24.68
C LYS A 313 33.46 -2.86 -25.71
N ASN A 314 33.23 -3.33 -26.93
CA ASN A 314 32.60 -2.57 -27.99
C ASN A 314 31.15 -2.22 -27.58
N TYR A 315 30.35 -3.20 -27.17
CA TYR A 315 28.98 -2.94 -26.69
C TYR A 315 28.94 -2.03 -25.45
N PHE A 316 29.91 -2.13 -24.55
CA PHE A 316 30.02 -1.22 -23.40
C PHE A 316 30.35 0.23 -23.83
N SER A 317 31.19 0.38 -24.88
CA SER A 317 31.47 1.70 -25.48
C SER A 317 30.22 2.28 -26.17
N ASP A 318 29.50 1.46 -26.92
CA ASP A 318 28.23 1.85 -27.56
C ASP A 318 27.17 2.26 -26.52
N ALA A 319 27.10 1.54 -25.42
CA ALA A 319 26.22 1.91 -24.30
C ALA A 319 26.54 3.31 -23.76
N LYS A 320 27.82 3.66 -23.60
CA LYS A 320 28.25 5.03 -23.19
C LYS A 320 27.85 6.08 -24.22
N HIS A 321 27.97 5.75 -25.52
CA HIS A 321 27.57 6.65 -26.59
C HIS A 321 26.07 6.92 -26.57
N PHE A 322 25.22 5.87 -26.49
CA PHE A 322 23.78 6.01 -26.39
C PHE A 322 23.33 6.74 -25.13
N GLN A 323 23.98 6.49 -23.98
CA GLN A 323 23.73 7.22 -22.74
C GLN A 323 23.96 8.73 -22.91
N LYS A 324 25.08 9.13 -23.54
CA LYS A 324 25.38 10.56 -23.83
C LYS A 324 24.33 11.21 -24.74
N LYS A 325 23.71 10.43 -25.63
CA LYS A 325 22.59 10.87 -26.48
C LYS A 325 21.23 10.83 -25.79
N ASN A 326 21.18 10.45 -24.52
CA ASN A 326 19.96 10.25 -23.73
C ASN A 326 19.03 9.13 -24.32
N ASP A 327 19.58 8.23 -25.12
CA ASP A 327 18.93 7.05 -25.64
C ASP A 327 19.14 5.87 -24.67
N LEU A 328 18.32 5.88 -23.60
CA LEU A 328 18.48 4.97 -22.49
C LEU A 328 18.10 3.52 -22.84
N LEU A 329 17.20 3.31 -23.81
CA LEU A 329 16.79 1.97 -24.23
C LEU A 329 17.90 1.26 -24.98
N ASN A 330 18.50 1.91 -25.98
CA ASN A 330 19.63 1.36 -26.69
C ASN A 330 20.86 1.23 -25.79
N SER A 331 21.06 2.17 -24.86
CA SER A 331 22.12 2.05 -23.84
C SER A 331 21.94 0.80 -22.98
N LEU A 332 20.71 0.51 -22.50
CA LEU A 332 20.43 -0.69 -21.69
C LEU A 332 20.60 -1.98 -22.51
N ALA A 333 20.16 -1.97 -23.76
CA ALA A 333 20.33 -3.11 -24.68
C ALA A 333 21.84 -3.42 -24.87
N CYS A 334 22.66 -2.41 -25.18
CA CYS A 334 24.09 -2.59 -25.32
C CYS A 334 24.76 -3.10 -24.05
N LEU A 335 24.36 -2.62 -22.86
CA LEU A 335 24.87 -3.15 -21.58
C LEU A 335 24.52 -4.62 -21.38
N SER A 336 23.30 -5.02 -21.75
CA SER A 336 22.87 -6.42 -21.66
C SER A 336 23.68 -7.31 -22.59
N TYR A 337 23.95 -6.87 -23.81
CA TYR A 337 24.83 -7.60 -24.74
C TYR A 337 26.28 -7.66 -24.26
N ALA A 338 26.84 -6.55 -23.75
CA ALA A 338 28.17 -6.54 -23.19
C ALA A 338 28.32 -7.58 -22.08
N HIS A 339 27.37 -7.61 -21.16
CA HIS A 339 27.39 -8.57 -20.04
C HIS A 339 27.21 -10.01 -20.50
N ALA A 340 26.34 -10.25 -21.52
CA ALA A 340 26.12 -11.57 -22.08
C ALA A 340 27.39 -12.19 -22.70
N TRP A 341 28.25 -11.38 -23.35
CA TRP A 341 29.52 -11.86 -23.87
C TRP A 341 30.49 -12.29 -22.75
N LEU A 342 30.49 -11.58 -21.62
CA LEU A 342 31.29 -11.97 -20.45
C LEU A 342 30.80 -13.27 -19.83
N ASP A 343 29.46 -13.39 -19.64
CA ASP A 343 28.85 -14.62 -19.13
C ASP A 343 29.07 -15.81 -20.06
N ALA A 344 28.95 -15.59 -21.38
CA ALA A 344 29.23 -16.63 -22.37
C ALA A 344 30.68 -17.13 -22.29
N GLY A 345 31.64 -16.23 -22.14
CA GLY A 345 33.06 -16.56 -21.98
C GLY A 345 33.34 -17.38 -20.70
N ILE A 346 32.69 -17.04 -19.58
CA ILE A 346 32.82 -17.81 -18.33
C ILE A 346 32.19 -19.19 -18.50
N ARG A 347 30.99 -19.28 -19.04
CA ARG A 347 30.27 -20.55 -19.25
C ARG A 347 30.98 -21.47 -20.24
N SER A 348 31.65 -20.92 -21.24
CA SER A 348 32.48 -21.66 -22.20
C SER A 348 33.85 -22.05 -21.63
N GLY A 349 34.18 -21.62 -20.42
CA GLY A 349 35.47 -21.92 -19.80
C GLY A 349 36.65 -21.11 -20.31
N LEU A 350 36.38 -20.01 -21.04
CA LEU A 350 37.39 -19.12 -21.61
C LEU A 350 37.91 -18.06 -20.61
N PHE A 351 37.01 -17.63 -19.70
CA PHE A 351 37.27 -16.62 -18.71
C PHE A 351 37.23 -17.15 -17.29
N ASP A 352 37.98 -16.50 -16.41
CA ASP A 352 37.93 -16.66 -14.96
C ASP A 352 37.17 -15.45 -14.35
N GLY A 353 35.99 -15.69 -13.78
CA GLY A 353 35.18 -14.69 -13.08
C GLY A 353 35.45 -14.63 -11.58
N LYS A 354 36.46 -15.35 -11.08
CA LYS A 354 36.85 -15.40 -9.67
C LYS A 354 35.70 -15.71 -8.72
N GLU A 355 34.84 -16.66 -9.13
CA GLU A 355 33.67 -17.16 -8.37
C GLU A 355 32.69 -16.05 -7.91
N ASP A 356 32.60 -14.96 -8.63
CA ASP A 356 31.71 -13.86 -8.28
C ASP A 356 30.32 -14.04 -8.92
N ASP A 357 29.41 -14.62 -8.17
CA ASP A 357 28.02 -14.88 -8.55
C ASP A 357 27.13 -13.61 -8.58
N ASN A 358 27.62 -12.49 -8.04
CA ASN A 358 26.92 -11.21 -8.14
C ASN A 358 27.21 -10.49 -9.46
N LEU A 359 28.37 -10.74 -10.06
CA LEU A 359 28.77 -10.13 -11.31
C LEU A 359 28.55 -11.04 -12.51
N PHE A 360 28.61 -12.36 -12.36
CA PHE A 360 28.58 -13.31 -13.45
C PHE A 360 27.61 -14.46 -13.20
N THR A 361 27.04 -14.99 -14.29
CA THR A 361 26.25 -16.20 -14.25
C THR A 361 27.19 -17.41 -14.22
N LEU A 362 27.49 -17.91 -13.03
CA LEU A 362 28.33 -19.11 -12.84
C LEU A 362 27.57 -20.39 -13.27
N LYS A 363 28.32 -21.48 -13.48
CA LYS A 363 27.77 -22.80 -13.87
C LYS A 363 27.05 -23.47 -12.70
#